data_d57d478aa1b45c4961bb7fadc8e3c3d6
#
_entry.id   d57d478aa1b45c4961bb7fadc8e3c3d6
#
_cell.length_a   1.000
_cell.length_b   1.000
_cell.length_c   1.000
_cell.angle_alpha   90.00
_cell.angle_beta   90.00
_cell.angle_gamma   90.00
#
_symmetry.space_group_name_H-M   'P 1'
#
loop_
_entity.id
_entity.type
_entity.pdbx_description
1 polymer ?
#
loop_
_entity_poly.entity_id
_entity_poly.type
_entity_poly.pdbx_seq_one_letter_code
_entity_poly.pdbx_strand_id
1 'polypeptide(L)'
;MVKKNALYIALMAILMVGCNHSDNDIMYNDSLPPITEGYVGLQDGHFVLDGEEWLPIMLNYKAFIRRVGDSLEVVPADYYHGRSIEEHFDTIASWGFNAIRICLDVLDGDMDSCAMFRATRRVIQKADSAGLKVMLLIKTPFDPYWQSYTKGLLRHLADMPALWAYDFFNEPLYFDPEPERDKLDAARLVSQWRHWVRQYAPHQLFTIATAEPIEVFEWDPALLPVDFIEMHTYHPLRVFSEMWWYSHYCGKPWIVGETGLPVDNDSVPYEWQEQFMWDTYRFAKINNAIGFGWWEFQDNPQGVNFEAQYTGLSDCNGKRKPAVNLVWHLGKMCLGVGVDSDGFPPTNYRNMLAYSNIRLNGKVVDETTGKPVEGAVIRGWNDDWSVGMNTYTDSNGRFTLYSNDYNVHFEVSAPKMSKQKFDRHNLKYKNIGSLDPDNLPDRQREYQQIDYRPYLNKKYEDIIPFNTDYDSTHFNRYSLDGDLGTIKLKML
;
A
#
# COMPACT_ATOMS: atom_id res chain seq x y z
N MET A 1 -25.38 -42.60 -38.81
CA MET A 1 -24.78 -41.27 -38.63
C MET A 1 -24.44 -40.95 -37.15
N VAL A 2 -24.19 -41.94 -36.30
CA VAL A 2 -23.96 -41.79 -34.86
C VAL A 2 -22.56 -42.27 -34.40
N LYS A 3 -21.77 -42.92 -35.29
CA LYS A 3 -20.43 -43.45 -34.92
C LYS A 3 -19.24 -42.57 -35.28
N LYS A 4 -19.42 -41.40 -35.95
CA LYS A 4 -18.32 -40.49 -36.28
C LYS A 4 -18.10 -39.38 -35.25
N ASN A 5 -19.09 -39.07 -34.41
CA ASN A 5 -18.97 -38.01 -33.40
C ASN A 5 -18.31 -38.47 -32.07
N ALA A 6 -18.29 -39.78 -31.81
CA ALA A 6 -17.65 -40.30 -30.59
C ALA A 6 -16.11 -40.34 -30.70
N LEU A 7 -15.55 -40.40 -31.93
CA LEU A 7 -14.10 -40.40 -32.13
C LEU A 7 -13.47 -39.01 -32.05
N TYR A 8 -14.23 -37.94 -32.36
CA TYR A 8 -13.76 -36.55 -32.22
C TYR A 8 -13.76 -36.06 -30.77
N ILE A 9 -14.68 -36.55 -29.95
CA ILE A 9 -14.75 -36.21 -28.53
C ILE A 9 -13.64 -36.94 -27.78
N ALA A 10 -13.28 -38.17 -28.16
CA ALA A 10 -12.17 -38.91 -27.55
C ALA A 10 -10.78 -38.34 -27.96
N LEU A 11 -10.63 -37.79 -29.18
CA LEU A 11 -9.37 -37.15 -29.60
C LEU A 11 -9.18 -35.77 -28.98
N MET A 12 -10.23 -35.00 -28.66
CA MET A 12 -10.13 -33.75 -27.90
C MET A 12 -9.85 -33.98 -26.40
N ALA A 13 -10.33 -35.08 -25.83
CA ALA A 13 -10.03 -35.43 -24.44
C ALA A 13 -8.58 -35.88 -24.20
N ILE A 14 -7.91 -36.44 -25.23
CA ILE A 14 -6.52 -36.89 -25.17
C ILE A 14 -5.52 -35.74 -25.41
N LEU A 15 -5.96 -34.64 -26.04
CA LEU A 15 -5.14 -33.42 -26.23
C LEU A 15 -5.20 -32.44 -25.05
N MET A 16 -6.05 -32.70 -24.05
CA MET A 16 -6.12 -31.89 -22.81
C MET A 16 -5.41 -32.53 -21.61
N VAL A 17 -4.69 -33.63 -21.79
CA VAL A 17 -3.82 -34.25 -20.79
C VAL A 17 -2.36 -34.03 -21.18
N GLY A 18 -2.03 -32.84 -21.66
CA GLY A 18 -0.69 -32.42 -21.99
C GLY A 18 -0.34 -31.11 -21.27
N CYS A 19 0.42 -31.22 -20.20
CA CYS A 19 1.15 -30.14 -19.53
C CYS A 19 0.28 -29.08 -18.82
N ASN A 20 -0.38 -29.45 -17.76
CA ASN A 20 -0.57 -28.56 -16.61
C ASN A 20 0.41 -29.00 -15.50
N HIS A 21 1.69 -28.93 -15.74
CA HIS A 21 2.60 -28.54 -14.70
C HIS A 21 2.47 -27.01 -14.65
N SER A 22 1.67 -26.52 -13.73
CA SER A 22 1.60 -25.10 -13.48
C SER A 22 2.97 -24.68 -12.94
N ASP A 23 3.64 -23.71 -13.61
CA ASP A 23 4.84 -23.04 -13.10
C ASP A 23 4.59 -22.43 -11.69
N ASN A 24 3.38 -22.55 -11.16
CA ASN A 24 2.90 -22.00 -9.89
C ASN A 24 3.47 -22.70 -8.65
N ASP A 25 4.10 -23.88 -8.77
CA ASP A 25 4.65 -24.60 -7.60
C ASP A 25 6.10 -24.26 -7.30
N ILE A 26 6.75 -23.43 -8.12
CA ILE A 26 8.18 -23.11 -8.01
C ILE A 26 8.34 -21.73 -7.38
N MET A 27 9.10 -21.67 -6.26
CA MET A 27 9.63 -20.43 -5.72
C MET A 27 11.02 -20.20 -6.29
N TYR A 28 11.19 -19.13 -7.07
CA TYR A 28 12.47 -18.74 -7.63
C TYR A 28 13.31 -18.01 -6.57
N ASN A 29 14.56 -18.42 -6.43
CA ASN A 29 15.49 -17.75 -5.53
C ASN A 29 16.40 -16.80 -6.31
N ASP A 30 15.81 -15.75 -6.90
CA ASP A 30 16.54 -14.75 -7.66
C ASP A 30 17.28 -13.77 -6.74
N SER A 31 18.51 -13.44 -7.10
CA SER A 31 19.29 -12.40 -6.42
C SER A 31 18.79 -10.99 -6.76
N LEU A 32 19.29 -9.99 -6.00
CA LEU A 32 19.13 -8.58 -6.38
C LEU A 32 19.82 -8.29 -7.72
N PRO A 33 19.37 -7.25 -8.47
CA PRO A 33 20.09 -6.77 -9.63
C PRO A 33 21.54 -6.41 -9.29
N PRO A 34 22.49 -6.60 -10.22
CA PRO A 34 23.83 -6.09 -10.04
C PRO A 34 23.83 -4.57 -10.02
N ILE A 35 24.67 -3.98 -9.16
CA ILE A 35 24.88 -2.52 -9.18
C ILE A 35 25.53 -2.16 -10.52
N THR A 36 24.88 -1.32 -11.28
CA THR A 36 25.28 -0.92 -12.65
C THR A 36 25.21 0.59 -12.77
N GLU A 37 26.22 1.20 -13.37
CA GLU A 37 26.29 2.64 -13.60
C GLU A 37 25.04 3.16 -14.34
N GLY A 38 24.48 4.28 -13.87
CA GLY A 38 23.26 4.90 -14.37
C GLY A 38 21.96 4.26 -13.87
N TYR A 39 22.00 3.02 -13.34
CA TYR A 39 20.82 2.34 -12.79
C TYR A 39 20.76 2.47 -11.28
N VAL A 40 19.55 2.60 -10.75
CA VAL A 40 19.34 2.54 -9.30
C VAL A 40 19.45 1.09 -8.84
N GLY A 41 20.35 0.85 -7.89
CA GLY A 41 20.50 -0.46 -7.23
C GLY A 41 20.05 -0.42 -5.78
N LEU A 42 20.10 -1.57 -5.11
CA LEU A 42 19.84 -1.72 -3.69
C LEU A 42 21.06 -2.37 -3.02
N GLN A 43 21.69 -1.66 -2.10
CA GLN A 43 22.87 -2.09 -1.38
C GLN A 43 22.75 -1.74 0.10
N ASP A 44 23.04 -2.72 0.98
CA ASP A 44 23.01 -2.54 2.43
C ASP A 44 21.71 -1.93 2.98
N GLY A 45 20.59 -2.23 2.30
CA GLY A 45 19.26 -1.74 2.65
C GLY A 45 18.94 -0.32 2.17
N HIS A 46 19.78 0.30 1.34
CA HIS A 46 19.59 1.63 0.78
C HIS A 46 19.64 1.61 -0.74
N PHE A 47 18.89 2.50 -1.39
CA PHE A 47 19.04 2.71 -2.83
C PHE A 47 20.35 3.46 -3.11
N VAL A 48 21.03 3.02 -4.17
CA VAL A 48 22.27 3.63 -4.64
C VAL A 48 22.16 3.96 -6.13
N LEU A 49 22.73 5.10 -6.52
CA LEU A 49 22.84 5.53 -7.91
C LEU A 49 24.26 6.08 -8.12
N ASP A 50 24.99 5.49 -9.06
CA ASP A 50 26.36 5.87 -9.40
C ASP A 50 27.32 5.89 -8.19
N GLY A 51 27.10 4.97 -7.24
CA GLY A 51 27.94 4.79 -6.05
C GLY A 51 27.56 5.68 -4.86
N GLU A 52 26.57 6.55 -5.01
CA GLU A 52 26.06 7.40 -3.94
C GLU A 52 24.68 6.95 -3.45
N GLU A 53 24.37 7.17 -2.16
CA GLU A 53 23.03 6.91 -1.63
C GLU A 53 22.01 7.80 -2.36
N TRP A 54 20.95 7.19 -2.84
CA TRP A 54 19.87 7.85 -3.54
C TRP A 54 18.55 7.68 -2.78
N LEU A 55 17.93 8.80 -2.40
CA LEU A 55 16.62 8.82 -1.73
C LEU A 55 15.55 9.26 -2.73
N PRO A 56 14.65 8.36 -3.17
CA PRO A 56 13.51 8.75 -3.99
C PRO A 56 12.54 9.62 -3.18
N ILE A 57 12.34 10.85 -3.64
CA ILE A 57 11.22 11.71 -3.27
C ILE A 57 10.30 11.72 -4.48
N MET A 58 9.20 10.99 -4.38
CA MET A 58 8.42 10.54 -5.52
C MET A 58 7.03 11.17 -5.54
N LEU A 59 6.54 11.50 -6.72
CA LEU A 59 5.16 11.93 -6.94
C LEU A 59 4.42 10.89 -7.78
N ASN A 60 3.23 10.52 -7.34
CA ASN A 60 2.35 9.66 -8.12
C ASN A 60 1.67 10.46 -9.23
N TYR A 61 1.63 9.88 -10.43
CA TYR A 61 1.14 10.52 -11.63
C TYR A 61 0.27 9.56 -12.44
N LYS A 62 -0.99 9.91 -12.66
CA LYS A 62 -1.92 9.12 -13.47
C LYS A 62 -1.80 9.46 -14.94
N ALA A 63 -1.68 8.44 -15.77
CA ALA A 63 -1.60 8.58 -17.21
C ALA A 63 -2.35 7.44 -17.92
N PHE A 64 -2.72 7.67 -19.17
CA PHE A 64 -3.44 6.70 -19.97
C PHE A 64 -2.75 6.47 -21.31
N ILE A 65 -2.70 5.20 -21.74
CA ILE A 65 -2.40 4.90 -23.15
C ILE A 65 -3.72 5.01 -23.91
N ARG A 66 -3.73 5.89 -24.90
CA ARG A 66 -4.87 6.04 -25.83
C ARG A 66 -4.43 6.41 -27.24
N ARG A 67 -5.35 6.29 -28.18
CA ARG A 67 -5.12 6.68 -29.56
C ARG A 67 -5.21 8.21 -29.69
N VAL A 68 -4.16 8.80 -30.25
CA VAL A 68 -4.09 10.22 -30.62
C VAL A 68 -3.75 10.30 -32.11
N GLY A 69 -4.74 10.62 -32.94
CA GLY A 69 -4.60 10.50 -34.40
C GLY A 69 -4.31 9.04 -34.79
N ASP A 70 -3.24 8.81 -35.54
CA ASP A 70 -2.82 7.48 -36.01
C ASP A 70 -1.82 6.77 -35.07
N SER A 71 -1.46 7.38 -33.95
CA SER A 71 -0.49 6.83 -32.99
C SER A 71 -1.10 6.50 -31.63
N LEU A 72 -0.46 5.59 -30.89
CA LEU A 72 -0.72 5.42 -29.47
C LEU A 72 0.25 6.32 -28.67
N GLU A 73 -0.32 7.10 -27.78
CA GLU A 73 0.41 8.01 -26.92
C GLU A 73 0.05 7.74 -25.43
N VAL A 74 1.02 8.03 -24.55
CA VAL A 74 0.73 8.22 -23.13
C VAL A 74 0.35 9.67 -22.92
N VAL A 75 -0.84 9.88 -22.37
CA VAL A 75 -1.39 11.21 -22.10
C VAL A 75 -1.70 11.34 -20.62
N PRO A 76 -1.70 12.57 -20.08
CA PRO A 76 -2.12 12.83 -18.70
C PRO A 76 -3.55 12.36 -18.44
N ALA A 77 -3.89 12.16 -17.16
CA ALA A 77 -5.28 11.99 -16.76
C ALA A 77 -6.13 13.20 -17.23
N ASP A 78 -7.36 12.95 -17.65
CA ASP A 78 -8.23 13.97 -18.29
C ASP A 78 -8.56 15.14 -17.37
N TYR A 79 -8.46 14.96 -16.04
CA TYR A 79 -8.66 16.02 -15.05
C TYR A 79 -7.40 16.85 -14.78
N TYR A 80 -6.23 16.46 -15.30
CA TYR A 80 -5.03 17.28 -15.20
C TYR A 80 -5.10 18.48 -16.15
N HIS A 81 -4.99 19.67 -15.59
CA HIS A 81 -5.29 20.91 -16.29
C HIS A 81 -4.33 21.20 -17.43
N GLY A 82 -4.82 21.13 -18.64
CA GLY A 82 -4.44 21.86 -19.87
C GLY A 82 -3.02 21.80 -20.37
N ARG A 83 -2.11 20.99 -19.78
CA ARG A 83 -0.69 20.94 -20.13
C ARG A 83 -0.31 19.63 -20.78
N SER A 84 0.83 19.63 -21.47
CA SER A 84 1.43 18.39 -21.96
C SER A 84 2.06 17.60 -20.82
N ILE A 85 2.33 16.31 -21.06
CA ILE A 85 3.00 15.46 -20.06
C ILE A 85 4.43 15.95 -19.77
N GLU A 86 5.11 16.56 -20.75
CA GLU A 86 6.42 17.16 -20.61
C GLU A 86 6.39 18.36 -19.65
N GLU A 87 5.42 19.28 -19.84
CA GLU A 87 5.25 20.43 -18.94
C GLU A 87 4.91 20.01 -17.51
N HIS A 88 4.16 18.92 -17.34
CA HIS A 88 3.90 18.35 -16.01
C HIS A 88 5.19 17.80 -15.39
N PHE A 89 6.01 17.06 -16.13
CA PHE A 89 7.25 16.49 -15.60
C PHE A 89 8.27 17.58 -15.25
N ASP A 90 8.41 18.60 -16.09
CA ASP A 90 9.21 19.78 -15.77
C ASP A 90 8.71 20.49 -14.50
N THR A 91 7.39 20.59 -14.35
CA THR A 91 6.76 21.15 -13.14
C THR A 91 7.08 20.31 -11.90
N ILE A 92 6.93 18.99 -11.97
CA ILE A 92 7.20 18.05 -10.87
C ILE A 92 8.67 18.14 -10.46
N ALA A 93 9.60 18.11 -11.41
CA ALA A 93 11.03 18.28 -11.14
C ALA A 93 11.33 19.66 -10.52
N SER A 94 10.69 20.72 -11.01
CA SER A 94 10.82 22.07 -10.44
C SER A 94 10.31 22.18 -9.00
N TRP A 95 9.42 21.30 -8.55
CA TRP A 95 8.94 21.21 -7.17
C TRP A 95 9.93 20.53 -6.24
N GLY A 96 10.95 19.86 -6.77
CA GLY A 96 12.00 19.18 -5.99
C GLY A 96 11.87 17.67 -5.92
N PHE A 97 10.90 17.08 -6.61
CA PHE A 97 10.83 15.62 -6.79
C PHE A 97 11.98 15.15 -7.70
N ASN A 98 12.55 14.00 -7.39
CA ASN A 98 13.58 13.35 -8.19
C ASN A 98 13.11 12.01 -8.79
N ALA A 99 11.90 11.61 -8.48
CA ALA A 99 11.27 10.40 -8.99
C ALA A 99 9.76 10.62 -9.21
N ILE A 100 9.19 9.75 -10.05
CA ILE A 100 7.76 9.72 -10.35
C ILE A 100 7.31 8.25 -10.39
N ARG A 101 6.18 7.94 -9.77
CA ARG A 101 5.49 6.67 -9.99
C ARG A 101 4.37 6.91 -11.00
N ILE A 102 4.50 6.29 -12.17
CA ILE A 102 3.51 6.42 -13.23
C ILE A 102 2.49 5.29 -13.09
N CYS A 103 1.26 5.66 -12.74
CA CYS A 103 0.10 4.78 -12.76
C CYS A 103 -0.48 4.79 -14.18
N LEU A 104 -0.16 3.75 -14.95
CA LEU A 104 -0.45 3.70 -16.39
C LEU A 104 -1.61 2.77 -16.68
N ASP A 105 -2.75 3.33 -17.05
CA ASP A 105 -3.92 2.60 -17.50
C ASP A 105 -4.04 2.54 -19.02
N VAL A 106 -4.68 1.47 -19.52
CA VAL A 106 -4.97 1.26 -20.94
C VAL A 106 -6.47 1.43 -21.15
N LEU A 107 -6.87 2.46 -21.89
CA LEU A 107 -8.30 2.79 -22.06
C LEU A 107 -9.00 2.03 -23.19
N ASP A 108 -8.27 1.63 -24.23
CA ASP A 108 -8.86 0.99 -25.42
C ASP A 108 -8.47 -0.50 -25.51
N GLY A 109 -9.44 -1.40 -25.68
CA GLY A 109 -9.25 -2.86 -25.56
C GLY A 109 -8.45 -3.54 -26.67
N ASP A 110 -8.38 -2.97 -27.88
CA ASP A 110 -7.73 -3.59 -29.07
C ASP A 110 -6.50 -2.78 -29.51
N MET A 111 -5.46 -2.77 -28.68
CA MET A 111 -4.23 -2.05 -29.00
C MET A 111 -3.09 -2.99 -29.36
N ASP A 112 -2.32 -2.61 -30.38
CA ASP A 112 -1.06 -3.28 -30.70
C ASP A 112 -0.05 -3.14 -29.55
N SER A 113 0.34 -4.27 -28.94
CA SER A 113 1.28 -4.30 -27.82
C SER A 113 2.60 -3.60 -28.13
N CYS A 114 3.13 -3.72 -29.37
CA CYS A 114 4.37 -3.05 -29.74
C CYS A 114 4.20 -1.52 -29.81
N ALA A 115 3.02 -1.04 -30.19
CA ALA A 115 2.73 0.40 -30.15
C ALA A 115 2.59 0.90 -28.70
N MET A 116 1.97 0.11 -27.81
CA MET A 116 1.92 0.42 -26.37
C MET A 116 3.32 0.46 -25.76
N PHE A 117 4.19 -0.51 -26.06
CA PHE A 117 5.59 -0.50 -25.58
C PHE A 117 6.33 0.77 -26.02
N ARG A 118 6.18 1.16 -27.29
CA ARG A 118 6.80 2.42 -27.79
C ARG A 118 6.25 3.65 -27.11
N ALA A 119 4.94 3.71 -26.84
CA ALA A 119 4.34 4.83 -26.12
C ALA A 119 4.87 4.91 -24.67
N THR A 120 4.93 3.77 -23.97
CA THR A 120 5.50 3.69 -22.62
C THR A 120 6.97 4.09 -22.61
N ARG A 121 7.77 3.64 -23.59
CA ARG A 121 9.17 4.05 -23.70
C ARG A 121 9.32 5.57 -23.85
N ARG A 122 8.48 6.19 -24.71
CA ARG A 122 8.52 7.65 -24.91
C ARG A 122 8.19 8.42 -23.64
N VAL A 123 7.21 8.00 -22.83
CA VAL A 123 6.90 8.71 -21.58
C VAL A 123 8.03 8.61 -20.56
N ILE A 124 8.72 7.46 -20.49
CA ILE A 124 9.90 7.32 -19.62
C ILE A 124 11.05 8.22 -20.10
N GLN A 125 11.25 8.34 -21.42
CA GLN A 125 12.24 9.28 -21.99
C GLN A 125 11.93 10.75 -21.68
N LYS A 126 10.63 11.12 -21.66
CA LYS A 126 10.20 12.47 -21.26
C LYS A 126 10.49 12.72 -19.77
N ALA A 127 10.24 11.75 -18.90
CA ALA A 127 10.58 11.86 -17.49
C ALA A 127 12.11 11.98 -17.29
N ASP A 128 12.90 11.17 -17.99
CA ASP A 128 14.36 11.24 -17.97
C ASP A 128 14.87 12.61 -18.40
N SER A 129 14.29 13.18 -19.45
CA SER A 129 14.63 14.54 -19.92
C SER A 129 14.37 15.63 -18.89
N ALA A 130 13.38 15.44 -18.01
CA ALA A 130 13.10 16.31 -16.86
C ALA A 130 13.96 15.97 -15.62
N GLY A 131 14.85 14.97 -15.70
CA GLY A 131 15.67 14.52 -14.56
C GLY A 131 14.94 13.64 -13.55
N LEU A 132 13.82 13.03 -13.92
CA LEU A 132 13.02 12.18 -13.05
C LEU A 132 13.32 10.69 -13.31
N LYS A 133 13.62 9.96 -12.26
CA LYS A 133 13.60 8.49 -12.30
C LYS A 133 12.16 7.98 -12.22
N VAL A 134 11.86 6.88 -12.92
CA VAL A 134 10.49 6.34 -13.05
C VAL A 134 10.35 5.01 -12.31
N MET A 135 9.35 4.89 -11.45
CA MET A 135 8.76 3.63 -11.07
C MET A 135 7.49 3.43 -11.90
N LEU A 136 7.35 2.29 -12.54
CA LEU A 136 6.25 2.03 -13.46
C LEU A 136 5.29 1.01 -12.85
N LEU A 137 4.08 1.46 -12.50
CA LEU A 137 2.97 0.58 -12.21
C LEU A 137 2.45 0.01 -13.53
N ILE A 138 2.48 -1.30 -13.65
CA ILE A 138 2.03 -2.01 -14.84
C ILE A 138 0.68 -2.70 -14.56
N LYS A 139 0.01 -3.09 -15.64
CA LYS A 139 -1.18 -3.94 -15.51
C LYS A 139 -0.79 -5.29 -14.91
N THR A 140 -1.37 -5.64 -13.76
CA THR A 140 -1.07 -6.90 -13.06
C THR A 140 -1.33 -8.11 -13.96
N PRO A 141 -0.33 -8.99 -14.18
CA PRO A 141 -0.41 -10.04 -15.19
C PRO A 141 -1.09 -11.33 -14.68
N PHE A 142 -2.36 -11.27 -14.31
CA PHE A 142 -3.12 -12.45 -13.87
C PHE A 142 -3.47 -13.42 -14.99
N ASP A 143 -3.82 -12.90 -16.17
CA ASP A 143 -4.22 -13.72 -17.31
C ASP A 143 -3.11 -13.89 -18.35
N PRO A 144 -3.21 -14.88 -19.27
CA PRO A 144 -2.16 -15.19 -20.25
C PRO A 144 -1.83 -14.03 -21.20
N TYR A 145 -2.82 -13.19 -21.54
CA TYR A 145 -2.58 -12.03 -22.40
C TYR A 145 -1.67 -11.01 -21.69
N TRP A 146 -2.04 -10.61 -20.46
CA TRP A 146 -1.24 -9.65 -19.69
C TRP A 146 0.11 -10.21 -19.26
N GLN A 147 0.23 -11.54 -19.06
CA GLN A 147 1.54 -12.17 -18.84
C GLN A 147 2.45 -12.04 -20.07
N SER A 148 1.91 -12.30 -21.28
CA SER A 148 2.66 -12.15 -22.52
C SER A 148 3.03 -10.69 -22.79
N TYR A 149 2.07 -9.78 -22.59
CA TYR A 149 2.29 -8.33 -22.68
C TYR A 149 3.42 -7.87 -21.74
N THR A 150 3.35 -8.22 -20.46
CA THR A 150 4.33 -7.85 -19.44
C THR A 150 5.74 -8.32 -19.82
N LYS A 151 5.91 -9.57 -20.20
CA LYS A 151 7.21 -10.11 -20.65
C LYS A 151 7.76 -9.36 -21.87
N GLY A 152 6.90 -8.94 -22.77
CA GLY A 152 7.24 -8.09 -23.93
C GLY A 152 7.66 -6.67 -23.51
N LEU A 153 6.90 -6.06 -22.61
CA LEU A 153 7.18 -4.74 -22.06
C LEU A 153 8.53 -4.70 -21.34
N LEU A 154 8.79 -5.66 -20.46
CA LEU A 154 10.06 -5.78 -19.73
C LEU A 154 11.25 -5.80 -20.69
N ARG A 155 11.22 -6.64 -21.75
CA ARG A 155 12.29 -6.69 -22.76
C ARG A 155 12.47 -5.36 -23.50
N HIS A 156 11.36 -4.67 -23.77
CA HIS A 156 11.39 -3.42 -24.53
C HIS A 156 11.94 -2.23 -23.74
N LEU A 157 11.82 -2.28 -22.40
CA LEU A 157 12.25 -1.20 -21.50
C LEU A 157 13.54 -1.53 -20.72
N ALA A 158 14.12 -2.71 -20.91
CA ALA A 158 15.27 -3.21 -20.12
C ALA A 158 16.50 -2.30 -20.13
N ASP A 159 16.71 -1.59 -21.22
CA ASP A 159 17.87 -0.72 -21.46
C ASP A 159 17.64 0.76 -21.05
N MET A 160 16.63 1.02 -20.20
CA MET A 160 16.29 2.38 -19.79
C MET A 160 16.73 2.68 -18.35
N PRO A 161 17.85 3.39 -18.12
CA PRO A 161 18.32 3.69 -16.75
C PRO A 161 17.41 4.63 -15.96
N ALA A 162 16.56 5.40 -16.64
CA ALA A 162 15.54 6.22 -15.98
C ALA A 162 14.45 5.38 -15.30
N LEU A 163 14.16 4.19 -15.84
CA LEU A 163 13.23 3.24 -15.23
C LEU A 163 13.95 2.45 -14.13
N TRP A 164 13.71 2.81 -12.86
CA TRP A 164 14.45 2.22 -11.76
C TRP A 164 13.77 1.02 -11.13
N ALA A 165 12.42 0.99 -11.15
CA ALA A 165 11.64 -0.10 -10.59
C ALA A 165 10.34 -0.35 -11.36
N TYR A 166 9.89 -1.58 -11.28
CA TYR A 166 8.54 -1.99 -11.67
C TYR A 166 7.72 -2.27 -10.41
N ASP A 167 6.51 -1.71 -10.38
CA ASP A 167 5.44 -2.08 -9.48
C ASP A 167 4.44 -2.95 -10.23
N PHE A 168 4.25 -4.19 -9.77
CA PHE A 168 3.44 -5.17 -10.48
C PHE A 168 2.00 -5.27 -10.00
N PHE A 169 1.70 -4.72 -8.85
CA PHE A 169 0.35 -4.78 -8.31
C PHE A 169 0.09 -3.65 -7.32
N ASN A 170 -0.94 -2.85 -7.62
CA ASN A 170 -1.41 -1.83 -6.69
C ASN A 170 -2.37 -2.44 -5.68
N GLU A 171 -2.02 -2.40 -4.41
CA GLU A 171 -2.88 -2.70 -3.25
C GLU A 171 -3.69 -4.01 -3.39
N PRO A 172 -3.06 -5.17 -3.30
CA PRO A 172 -3.74 -6.47 -3.41
C PRO A 172 -4.96 -6.61 -2.51
N LEU A 173 -4.91 -6.04 -1.31
CA LEU A 173 -6.04 -6.02 -0.37
C LEU A 173 -7.37 -5.57 -1.00
N TYR A 174 -7.30 -4.61 -1.93
CA TYR A 174 -8.48 -4.02 -2.57
C TYR A 174 -8.72 -4.52 -3.98
N PHE A 175 -7.68 -4.98 -4.67
CA PHE A 175 -7.73 -5.21 -6.11
C PHE A 175 -7.42 -6.65 -6.53
N ASP A 176 -7.16 -7.58 -5.59
CA ASP A 176 -7.02 -8.99 -5.93
C ASP A 176 -8.37 -9.55 -6.42
N PRO A 177 -8.43 -10.09 -7.65
CA PRO A 177 -9.65 -10.73 -8.15
C PRO A 177 -9.99 -12.04 -7.41
N GLU A 178 -9.08 -12.57 -6.61
CA GLU A 178 -9.21 -13.81 -5.88
C GLU A 178 -9.22 -13.51 -4.36
N PRO A 179 -10.39 -13.22 -3.79
CA PRO A 179 -10.49 -12.93 -2.37
C PRO A 179 -10.04 -14.13 -1.53
N GLU A 180 -9.41 -13.86 -0.40
CA GLU A 180 -8.89 -14.87 0.54
C GLU A 180 -7.80 -15.77 -0.07
N ARG A 181 -6.96 -15.23 -0.94
CA ARG A 181 -5.79 -15.93 -1.49
C ARG A 181 -4.91 -16.50 -0.37
N ASP A 182 -4.39 -17.70 -0.58
CA ASP A 182 -3.40 -18.26 0.36
C ASP A 182 -2.07 -17.48 0.29
N LYS A 183 -1.45 -17.23 1.43
CA LYS A 183 -0.19 -16.47 1.53
C LYS A 183 0.95 -17.07 0.71
N LEU A 184 1.07 -18.39 0.70
CA LEU A 184 2.12 -19.07 -0.07
C LEU A 184 1.84 -19.01 -1.57
N ASP A 185 0.55 -19.04 -1.97
CA ASP A 185 0.16 -18.86 -3.37
C ASP A 185 0.45 -17.43 -3.83
N ALA A 186 0.16 -16.42 -3.02
CA ALA A 186 0.57 -15.05 -3.28
C ALA A 186 2.09 -14.93 -3.45
N ALA A 187 2.86 -15.51 -2.52
CA ALA A 187 4.31 -15.48 -2.56
C ALA A 187 4.88 -16.19 -3.80
N ARG A 188 4.31 -17.34 -4.22
CA ARG A 188 4.70 -18.04 -5.46
C ARG A 188 4.42 -17.20 -6.70
N LEU A 189 3.25 -16.57 -6.76
CA LEU A 189 2.87 -15.69 -7.87
C LEU A 189 3.84 -14.52 -8.00
N VAL A 190 4.13 -13.83 -6.90
CA VAL A 190 5.09 -12.72 -6.86
C VAL A 190 6.52 -13.20 -7.20
N SER A 191 6.91 -14.39 -6.75
CA SER A 191 8.20 -15.00 -7.11
C SER A 191 8.33 -15.20 -8.62
N GLN A 192 7.27 -15.66 -9.28
CA GLN A 192 7.24 -15.81 -10.74
C GLN A 192 7.37 -14.45 -11.44
N TRP A 193 6.67 -13.42 -10.98
CA TRP A 193 6.75 -12.08 -11.56
C TRP A 193 8.14 -11.47 -11.40
N ARG A 194 8.73 -11.59 -10.19
CA ARG A 194 10.12 -11.17 -9.94
C ARG A 194 11.11 -11.88 -10.87
N HIS A 195 10.93 -13.19 -11.07
CA HIS A 195 11.76 -13.95 -11.98
C HIS A 195 11.70 -13.41 -13.41
N TRP A 196 10.52 -13.01 -13.91
CA TRP A 196 10.43 -12.38 -15.23
C TRP A 196 11.20 -11.05 -15.30
N VAL A 197 11.15 -10.24 -14.25
CA VAL A 197 11.95 -9.01 -14.20
C VAL A 197 13.44 -9.35 -14.27
N ARG A 198 13.92 -10.29 -13.47
CA ARG A 198 15.33 -10.71 -13.52
C ARG A 198 15.76 -11.27 -14.87
N GLN A 199 14.89 -11.97 -15.56
CA GLN A 199 15.16 -12.56 -16.86
C GLN A 199 15.15 -11.52 -17.99
N TYR A 200 14.25 -10.55 -17.96
CA TYR A 200 13.97 -9.67 -19.11
C TYR A 200 14.36 -8.23 -18.89
N ALA A 201 14.50 -7.77 -17.67
CA ALA A 201 14.87 -6.42 -17.28
C ALA A 201 15.84 -6.47 -16.07
N PRO A 202 17.08 -7.01 -16.26
CA PRO A 202 17.94 -7.46 -15.15
C PRO A 202 18.54 -6.32 -14.32
N HIS A 203 18.35 -5.05 -14.70
CA HIS A 203 18.87 -3.90 -13.98
C HIS A 203 17.81 -3.18 -13.14
N GLN A 204 16.53 -3.42 -13.41
CA GLN A 204 15.44 -2.76 -12.70
C GLN A 204 15.07 -3.51 -11.41
N LEU A 205 14.71 -2.75 -10.38
CA LEU A 205 14.17 -3.29 -9.14
C LEU A 205 12.70 -3.71 -9.32
N PHE A 206 12.23 -4.53 -8.37
CA PHE A 206 10.90 -5.12 -8.40
C PHE A 206 10.19 -4.96 -7.07
N THR A 207 8.96 -4.48 -7.11
CA THR A 207 8.07 -4.38 -5.96
C THR A 207 6.62 -4.70 -6.34
N ILE A 208 5.78 -4.78 -5.33
CA ILE A 208 4.33 -4.58 -5.41
C ILE A 208 3.95 -3.59 -4.31
N ALA A 209 2.94 -2.77 -4.57
CA ALA A 209 2.46 -1.80 -3.61
C ALA A 209 1.45 -2.47 -2.67
N THR A 210 1.77 -2.51 -1.37
CA THR A 210 0.88 -3.01 -0.32
C THR A 210 0.14 -1.84 0.34
N ALA A 211 -1.09 -2.06 0.80
CA ALA A 211 -1.87 -1.03 1.48
C ALA A 211 -1.61 -1.04 2.99
N GLU A 212 -2.40 -1.75 3.73
CA GLU A 212 -2.43 -1.74 5.19
C GLU A 212 -1.80 -3.01 5.79
N PRO A 213 -1.41 -3.05 7.07
CA PRO A 213 -0.92 -4.27 7.72
C PRO A 213 -1.85 -5.47 7.65
N ILE A 214 -3.15 -5.27 7.42
CA ILE A 214 -4.11 -6.36 7.17
C ILE A 214 -3.84 -7.12 5.86
N GLU A 215 -2.98 -6.62 4.97
CA GLU A 215 -2.41 -7.41 3.85
C GLU A 215 -1.76 -8.71 4.34
N VAL A 216 -1.31 -8.75 5.58
CA VAL A 216 -0.71 -9.94 6.19
C VAL A 216 -1.62 -11.18 6.14
N PHE A 217 -2.92 -11.00 5.93
CA PHE A 217 -3.86 -12.12 5.86
C PHE A 217 -3.73 -12.93 4.57
N GLU A 218 -3.44 -12.30 3.44
CA GLU A 218 -3.35 -12.91 2.11
C GLU A 218 -2.01 -12.61 1.41
N TRP A 219 -1.58 -11.35 1.41
CA TRP A 219 -0.39 -10.84 0.71
C TRP A 219 0.68 -10.41 1.72
N ASP A 220 1.11 -11.35 2.56
CA ASP A 220 2.04 -11.11 3.66
C ASP A 220 3.34 -10.42 3.22
N PRO A 221 3.56 -9.13 3.54
CA PRO A 221 4.72 -8.37 3.07
C PRO A 221 6.06 -9.00 3.45
N ALA A 222 6.09 -9.75 4.56
CA ALA A 222 7.31 -10.45 5.01
C ALA A 222 7.63 -11.71 4.18
N LEU A 223 6.61 -12.32 3.54
CA LEU A 223 6.77 -13.49 2.68
C LEU A 223 7.02 -13.12 1.21
N LEU A 224 6.43 -12.03 0.73
CA LEU A 224 6.52 -11.66 -0.69
C LEU A 224 7.99 -11.45 -1.11
N PRO A 225 8.45 -12.09 -2.18
CA PRO A 225 9.83 -11.98 -2.65
C PRO A 225 10.06 -10.70 -3.47
N VAL A 226 9.78 -9.54 -2.89
CA VAL A 226 10.06 -8.22 -3.45
C VAL A 226 11.46 -7.74 -3.06
N ASP A 227 12.04 -6.81 -3.82
CA ASP A 227 13.34 -6.22 -3.52
C ASP A 227 13.25 -5.22 -2.37
N PHE A 228 12.17 -4.50 -2.30
CA PHE A 228 11.78 -3.61 -1.21
C PHE A 228 10.25 -3.61 -1.08
N ILE A 229 9.76 -3.24 0.09
CA ILE A 229 8.32 -3.07 0.32
C ILE A 229 7.94 -1.65 -0.09
N GLU A 230 6.91 -1.53 -0.90
CA GLU A 230 6.19 -0.30 -1.15
C GLU A 230 4.89 -0.35 -0.36
N MET A 231 4.68 0.62 0.53
CA MET A 231 3.45 0.70 1.31
C MET A 231 2.68 1.98 1.01
N HIS A 232 1.35 1.86 1.01
CA HIS A 232 0.41 2.96 0.90
C HIS A 232 -0.30 3.19 2.22
N THR A 233 -0.38 4.43 2.67
CA THR A 233 -1.00 4.79 3.94
C THR A 233 -1.51 6.22 3.90
N TYR A 234 -2.77 6.43 4.27
CA TYR A 234 -3.42 7.73 4.06
C TYR A 234 -4.03 8.32 5.33
N HIS A 235 -4.63 7.49 6.15
CA HIS A 235 -5.44 7.98 7.23
C HIS A 235 -4.59 8.48 8.41
N PRO A 236 -4.68 9.75 8.83
CA PRO A 236 -3.79 10.34 9.84
C PRO A 236 -3.76 9.62 11.19
N LEU A 237 -4.85 8.93 11.56
CA LEU A 237 -4.87 8.14 12.79
C LEU A 237 -4.15 6.80 12.66
N ARG A 238 -3.89 6.32 11.44
CA ARG A 238 -3.30 5.01 11.17
C ARG A 238 -1.87 5.08 10.63
N VAL A 239 -1.58 6.10 9.84
CA VAL A 239 -0.32 6.27 9.11
C VAL A 239 0.92 5.90 9.93
N PHE A 240 1.00 6.40 11.16
CA PHE A 240 2.18 6.19 12.00
C PHE A 240 2.27 4.77 12.53
N SER A 241 1.15 4.19 12.97
CA SER A 241 1.12 2.81 13.45
C SER A 241 1.36 1.80 12.33
N GLU A 242 0.88 2.08 11.12
CA GLU A 242 1.12 1.27 9.93
C GLU A 242 2.59 1.28 9.52
N MET A 243 3.21 2.45 9.40
CA MET A 243 4.65 2.58 9.11
C MET A 243 5.50 1.90 10.17
N TRP A 244 5.14 2.06 11.44
CA TRP A 244 5.84 1.39 12.54
C TRP A 244 5.74 -0.13 12.39
N TRP A 245 4.56 -0.68 12.09
CA TRP A 245 4.36 -2.12 11.89
C TRP A 245 5.22 -2.66 10.74
N TYR A 246 5.20 -2.00 9.57
CA TYR A 246 6.00 -2.41 8.41
C TYR A 246 7.48 -2.40 8.72
N SER A 247 7.98 -1.36 9.36
CA SER A 247 9.39 -1.21 9.70
C SER A 247 9.90 -2.27 10.68
N HIS A 248 9.05 -2.72 11.61
CA HIS A 248 9.45 -3.61 12.68
C HIS A 248 9.25 -5.09 12.37
N TYR A 249 8.25 -5.44 11.56
CA TYR A 249 7.86 -6.85 11.42
C TYR A 249 8.08 -7.44 10.04
N CYS A 250 8.31 -6.66 9.01
CA CYS A 250 8.47 -7.19 7.66
C CYS A 250 9.91 -7.58 7.30
N GLY A 251 10.90 -6.98 7.94
CA GLY A 251 12.32 -7.36 7.79
C GLY A 251 12.93 -7.11 6.41
N LYS A 252 12.41 -6.12 5.68
CA LYS A 252 12.90 -5.71 4.36
C LYS A 252 13.06 -4.19 4.30
N PRO A 253 13.92 -3.64 3.40
CA PRO A 253 13.89 -2.22 3.06
C PRO A 253 12.49 -1.82 2.60
N TRP A 254 12.07 -0.60 2.93
CA TRP A 254 10.70 -0.17 2.63
C TRP A 254 10.62 1.32 2.30
N ILE A 255 9.63 1.68 1.50
CA ILE A 255 9.29 3.05 1.16
C ILE A 255 7.82 3.33 1.48
N VAL A 256 7.50 4.60 1.69
CA VAL A 256 6.13 5.08 1.49
C VAL A 256 5.94 5.31 0.00
N GLY A 257 5.15 4.48 -0.67
CA GLY A 257 4.85 4.63 -2.10
C GLY A 257 3.76 5.65 -2.36
N GLU A 258 2.72 5.60 -1.52
CA GLU A 258 1.64 6.57 -1.54
C GLU A 258 1.26 7.00 -0.13
N THR A 259 1.07 8.30 0.03
CA THR A 259 0.41 8.93 1.17
C THR A 259 -0.16 10.27 0.71
N GLY A 260 -1.15 10.78 1.42
CA GLY A 260 -1.77 12.05 1.09
C GLY A 260 -2.78 12.46 2.15
N LEU A 261 -3.00 13.76 2.29
CA LEU A 261 -4.07 14.32 3.08
C LEU A 261 -4.98 15.13 2.17
N PRO A 262 -6.28 14.81 2.08
CA PRO A 262 -7.21 15.58 1.27
C PRO A 262 -7.49 16.94 1.91
N VAL A 263 -7.35 18.01 1.12
CA VAL A 263 -7.57 19.40 1.56
C VAL A 263 -8.21 20.21 0.44
N ASP A 264 -9.35 20.85 0.73
CA ASP A 264 -10.11 21.68 -0.20
C ASP A 264 -9.94 23.18 0.09
N ASN A 265 -9.26 23.53 1.18
CA ASN A 265 -9.12 24.89 1.72
C ASN A 265 -10.44 25.58 2.12
N ASP A 266 -11.47 24.79 2.31
CA ASP A 266 -12.79 25.21 2.81
C ASP A 266 -13.13 24.44 4.08
N SER A 267 -13.30 23.12 3.95
CA SER A 267 -13.53 22.21 5.08
C SER A 267 -12.22 21.84 5.78
N VAL A 268 -11.17 21.55 5.01
CA VAL A 268 -9.85 21.17 5.51
C VAL A 268 -8.78 22.12 4.95
N PRO A 269 -8.10 22.91 5.83
CA PRO A 269 -7.11 23.90 5.42
C PRO A 269 -5.89 23.29 4.70
N TYR A 270 -5.29 24.03 3.75
CA TYR A 270 -4.07 23.58 3.05
C TYR A 270 -2.87 23.38 3.98
N GLU A 271 -2.79 24.10 5.10
CA GLU A 271 -1.75 24.00 6.09
C GLU A 271 -1.71 22.60 6.75
N TRP A 272 -2.85 21.92 6.83
CA TRP A 272 -2.89 20.55 7.37
C TRP A 272 -2.23 19.54 6.44
N GLN A 273 -2.31 19.72 5.12
CA GLN A 273 -1.58 18.89 4.16
C GLN A 273 -0.07 19.08 4.29
N GLU A 274 0.38 20.32 4.47
CA GLU A 274 1.79 20.67 4.68
C GLU A 274 2.31 20.02 5.98
N GLN A 275 1.58 20.17 7.08
CA GLN A 275 1.93 19.55 8.36
C GLN A 275 1.93 18.02 8.29
N PHE A 276 0.93 17.43 7.65
CA PHE A 276 0.83 15.99 7.48
C PHE A 276 1.98 15.42 6.63
N MET A 277 2.32 16.08 5.52
CA MET A 277 3.47 15.69 4.70
C MET A 277 4.76 15.69 5.51
N TRP A 278 4.96 16.73 6.33
CA TRP A 278 6.13 16.85 7.18
C TRP A 278 6.20 15.75 8.22
N ASP A 279 5.14 15.53 8.97
CA ASP A 279 5.09 14.55 10.05
C ASP A 279 5.23 13.12 9.51
N THR A 280 4.56 12.81 8.39
CA THR A 280 4.63 11.50 7.74
C THR A 280 6.05 11.21 7.23
N TYR A 281 6.67 12.16 6.55
CA TYR A 281 8.05 12.02 6.08
C TYR A 281 9.04 11.80 7.23
N ARG A 282 8.95 12.64 8.27
CA ARG A 282 9.81 12.50 9.46
C ARG A 282 9.67 11.13 10.09
N PHE A 283 8.45 10.70 10.32
CA PHE A 283 8.19 9.42 10.95
C PHE A 283 8.70 8.25 10.10
N ALA A 284 8.48 8.30 8.78
CA ALA A 284 9.02 7.33 7.84
C ALA A 284 10.56 7.24 7.94
N LYS A 285 11.26 8.38 7.93
CA LYS A 285 12.73 8.42 8.03
C LYS A 285 13.26 7.90 9.37
N ILE A 286 12.61 8.22 10.48
CA ILE A 286 13.00 7.71 11.81
C ILE A 286 12.86 6.18 11.86
N ASN A 287 11.88 5.62 11.16
CA ASN A 287 11.67 4.20 11.06
C ASN A 287 12.39 3.56 9.86
N ASN A 288 13.46 4.21 9.37
CA ASN A 288 14.35 3.70 8.32
C ASN A 288 13.70 3.51 6.95
N ALA A 289 12.68 4.29 6.59
CA ALA A 289 12.21 4.33 5.22
C ALA A 289 13.31 4.84 4.27
N ILE A 290 13.46 4.16 3.14
CA ILE A 290 14.47 4.48 2.12
C ILE A 290 13.88 5.22 0.91
N GLY A 291 12.63 5.66 0.99
CA GLY A 291 11.95 6.48 -0.02
C GLY A 291 10.62 7.02 0.48
N PHE A 292 10.13 8.04 -0.20
CA PHE A 292 8.88 8.71 0.14
C PHE A 292 8.13 9.16 -1.11
N GLY A 293 6.87 8.75 -1.26
CA GLY A 293 5.97 9.09 -2.34
C GLY A 293 4.71 9.79 -1.84
N TRP A 294 4.20 10.70 -2.66
CA TRP A 294 2.97 11.43 -2.42
C TRP A 294 1.92 11.13 -3.49
N TRP A 295 0.67 10.93 -3.09
CA TRP A 295 -0.49 10.83 -3.95
C TRP A 295 -1.29 12.15 -3.85
N GLU A 296 -1.50 12.89 -4.91
CA GLU A 296 -1.02 12.78 -6.27
C GLU A 296 -0.66 14.16 -6.85
N PHE A 297 -0.40 14.27 -8.15
CA PHE A 297 0.02 15.52 -8.79
C PHE A 297 -1.03 16.62 -8.69
N GLN A 298 -2.30 16.33 -8.98
CA GLN A 298 -3.37 17.32 -9.04
C GLN A 298 -4.67 16.75 -8.49
N ASP A 299 -5.49 17.59 -7.87
CA ASP A 299 -6.84 17.26 -7.43
C ASP A 299 -7.68 16.69 -8.57
N ASN A 300 -8.46 15.66 -8.24
CA ASN A 300 -9.35 14.98 -9.17
C ASN A 300 -10.83 15.37 -8.88
N PRO A 301 -11.41 16.36 -9.55
CA PRO A 301 -12.79 16.79 -9.27
C PRO A 301 -13.84 15.71 -9.57
N GLN A 302 -13.45 14.61 -10.23
CA GLN A 302 -14.29 13.46 -10.54
C GLN A 302 -14.10 12.30 -9.55
N GLY A 303 -13.28 12.48 -8.53
CA GLY A 303 -13.04 11.48 -7.49
C GLY A 303 -14.33 11.08 -6.78
N VAL A 304 -14.43 9.81 -6.40
CA VAL A 304 -15.67 9.23 -5.84
C VAL A 304 -15.97 9.71 -4.41
N ASN A 305 -15.00 10.25 -3.72
CA ASN A 305 -15.10 10.73 -2.35
C ASN A 305 -14.14 11.89 -2.11
N PHE A 306 -14.18 12.48 -0.92
CA PHE A 306 -13.34 13.63 -0.55
C PHE A 306 -11.85 13.34 -0.65
N GLU A 307 -11.39 12.17 -0.22
CA GLU A 307 -10.00 11.74 -0.31
C GLU A 307 -9.54 11.65 -1.76
N ALA A 308 -10.30 10.98 -2.61
CA ALA A 308 -9.97 10.84 -4.03
C ALA A 308 -10.02 12.17 -4.80
N GLN A 309 -10.69 13.20 -4.26
CA GLN A 309 -10.83 14.49 -4.92
C GLN A 309 -9.72 15.48 -4.58
N TYR A 310 -9.19 15.47 -3.34
CA TYR A 310 -8.45 16.63 -2.81
C TYR A 310 -7.04 16.34 -2.28
N THR A 311 -6.46 15.17 -2.56
CA THR A 311 -5.09 14.81 -2.15
C THR A 311 -3.99 15.40 -3.00
N GLY A 312 -4.32 15.97 -4.16
CA GLY A 312 -3.36 16.57 -5.09
C GLY A 312 -2.49 17.68 -4.48
N LEU A 313 -1.30 17.86 -5.01
CA LEU A 313 -0.38 18.97 -4.67
C LEU A 313 -0.66 20.24 -5.49
N SER A 314 -1.52 20.16 -6.48
CA SER A 314 -2.16 21.31 -7.13
C SER A 314 -3.68 21.15 -7.08
N ASP A 315 -4.39 22.26 -7.04
CA ASP A 315 -5.84 22.26 -7.13
C ASP A 315 -6.33 21.87 -8.54
N CYS A 316 -7.65 21.71 -8.72
CA CYS A 316 -8.25 21.34 -10.00
C CYS A 316 -8.02 22.33 -11.13
N ASN A 317 -7.51 23.54 -10.85
CA ASN A 317 -7.11 24.55 -11.82
C ASN A 317 -5.58 24.54 -12.10
N GLY A 318 -4.85 23.57 -11.51
CA GLY A 318 -3.39 23.46 -11.64
C GLY A 318 -2.62 24.47 -10.77
N LYS A 319 -3.28 25.15 -9.82
CA LYS A 319 -2.59 26.05 -8.90
C LYS A 319 -1.95 25.23 -7.76
N ARG A 320 -0.65 25.45 -7.58
CA ARG A 320 0.17 24.80 -6.57
C ARG A 320 -0.34 25.05 -5.15
N LYS A 321 -0.45 23.99 -4.34
CA LYS A 321 -0.76 24.07 -2.90
C LYS A 321 0.53 24.31 -2.07
N PRO A 322 0.42 24.86 -0.83
CA PRO A 322 1.59 25.19 0.00
C PRO A 322 2.51 24.02 0.32
N ALA A 323 1.98 22.80 0.51
CA ALA A 323 2.76 21.61 0.84
C ALA A 323 3.94 21.35 -0.13
N VAL A 324 3.84 21.78 -1.39
CA VAL A 324 4.92 21.70 -2.37
C VAL A 324 6.20 22.41 -1.91
N ASN A 325 6.08 23.45 -1.06
CA ASN A 325 7.26 24.19 -0.58
C ASN A 325 8.17 23.33 0.29
N LEU A 326 7.63 22.26 0.92
CA LEU A 326 8.40 21.34 1.75
C LEU A 326 9.25 20.38 0.92
N VAL A 327 8.85 20.03 -0.29
CA VAL A 327 9.46 18.95 -1.09
C VAL A 327 10.97 19.15 -1.25
N TRP A 328 11.44 20.38 -1.51
CA TRP A 328 12.86 20.70 -1.57
C TRP A 328 13.65 20.42 -0.30
N HIS A 329 12.97 20.34 0.82
CA HIS A 329 13.57 20.12 2.13
C HIS A 329 13.60 18.64 2.51
N LEU A 330 12.67 17.81 1.99
CA LEU A 330 12.52 16.42 2.40
C LEU A 330 13.82 15.60 2.22
N GLY A 331 14.47 15.68 1.07
CA GLY A 331 15.70 14.92 0.81
C GLY A 331 16.97 15.48 1.49
N LYS A 332 16.93 16.71 2.01
CA LYS A 332 18.10 17.44 2.52
C LYS A 332 18.16 17.52 4.04
N MET A 333 17.13 17.12 4.73
CA MET A 333 17.05 17.25 6.17
C MET A 333 17.90 16.20 6.85
N CYS A 334 19.01 16.62 7.42
CA CYS A 334 19.62 15.90 8.52
C CYS A 334 18.59 15.83 9.64
N LEU A 335 18.06 14.64 9.91
CA LEU A 335 17.25 14.38 11.10
C LEU A 335 18.18 14.45 12.33
N GLY A 336 18.70 15.64 12.57
CA GLY A 336 19.57 15.92 13.70
C GLY A 336 18.76 16.37 14.89
N VAL A 337 18.91 15.62 15.97
CA VAL A 337 18.69 16.04 17.35
C VAL A 337 17.23 16.33 17.74
N GLY A 338 16.64 15.45 18.53
CA GLY A 338 15.43 15.71 19.31
C GLY A 338 14.15 15.05 18.83
N VAL A 339 14.23 14.08 17.92
CA VAL A 339 13.11 13.18 17.68
C VAL A 339 13.35 11.97 18.57
N ASP A 340 12.54 11.85 19.63
CA ASP A 340 12.51 10.63 20.42
C ASP A 340 12.20 9.47 19.47
N SER A 341 13.14 8.53 19.35
CA SER A 341 12.97 7.32 18.57
C SER A 341 11.79 6.44 19.06
N ASP A 342 11.29 6.75 20.26
CA ASP A 342 10.16 6.10 20.89
C ASP A 342 8.84 6.88 20.78
N GLY A 343 8.85 8.08 20.16
CA GLY A 343 7.70 8.95 20.11
C GLY A 343 6.88 8.79 18.84
N PHE A 344 5.73 8.13 18.92
CA PHE A 344 4.67 8.36 17.96
C PHE A 344 4.22 9.82 18.04
N PRO A 345 3.96 10.51 16.92
CA PRO A 345 3.28 11.79 16.96
C PRO A 345 1.99 11.63 17.76
N PRO A 346 1.57 12.62 18.53
CA PRO A 346 0.36 12.51 19.33
C PRO A 346 -0.84 12.27 18.41
N THR A 347 -1.29 11.04 18.37
CA THR A 347 -2.55 10.66 17.72
C THR A 347 -3.69 11.09 18.62
N ASN A 348 -4.74 11.69 18.09
CA ASN A 348 -5.91 12.03 18.86
C ASN A 348 -6.80 10.80 19.12
N TYR A 349 -6.26 9.81 19.81
CA TYR A 349 -6.95 8.59 20.19
C TYR A 349 -8.17 8.83 21.08
N ARG A 350 -8.17 9.94 21.81
CA ARG A 350 -9.30 10.29 22.67
C ARG A 350 -10.59 10.37 21.90
N ASN A 351 -10.57 10.98 20.72
CA ASN A 351 -11.75 11.09 19.88
C ASN A 351 -12.19 9.74 19.28
N MET A 352 -11.24 8.86 18.93
CA MET A 352 -11.56 7.50 18.49
C MET A 352 -12.21 6.70 19.62
N LEU A 353 -11.63 6.75 20.81
CA LEU A 353 -12.08 5.97 21.96
C LEU A 353 -13.37 6.51 22.56
N ALA A 354 -13.68 7.79 22.37
CA ALA A 354 -14.94 8.39 22.79
C ALA A 354 -16.17 7.69 22.19
N TYR A 355 -16.02 7.08 21.02
CA TYR A 355 -17.07 6.29 20.36
C TYR A 355 -16.98 4.79 20.64
N SER A 356 -15.94 4.33 21.31
CA SER A 356 -15.70 2.91 21.54
C SER A 356 -16.12 2.53 22.97
N ASN A 357 -17.16 1.71 23.07
CA ASN A 357 -17.71 1.24 24.35
C ASN A 357 -17.47 -0.25 24.59
N ILE A 358 -16.85 -0.95 23.66
CA ILE A 358 -16.52 -2.37 23.74
C ILE A 358 -15.02 -2.55 23.66
N ARG A 359 -14.48 -3.31 24.60
CA ARG A 359 -13.09 -3.71 24.64
C ARG A 359 -13.00 -5.23 24.54
N LEU A 360 -12.25 -5.72 23.56
CA LEU A 360 -11.96 -7.13 23.35
C LEU A 360 -10.49 -7.41 23.60
N ASN A 361 -10.20 -8.25 24.56
CA ASN A 361 -8.84 -8.65 24.93
C ASN A 361 -8.53 -10.04 24.38
N GLY A 362 -7.25 -10.33 24.19
CA GLY A 362 -6.80 -11.66 23.84
C GLY A 362 -5.29 -11.77 23.82
N LYS A 363 -4.83 -12.96 23.47
CA LYS A 363 -3.40 -13.25 23.35
C LYS A 363 -3.14 -14.12 22.13
N VAL A 364 -2.05 -13.84 21.41
CA VAL A 364 -1.57 -14.66 20.30
C VAL A 364 -0.28 -15.34 20.68
N VAL A 365 -0.18 -16.65 20.41
CA VAL A 365 1.00 -17.46 20.67
C VAL A 365 1.34 -18.33 19.46
N ASP A 366 2.60 -18.64 19.30
CA ASP A 366 3.06 -19.67 18.38
C ASP A 366 2.57 -21.05 18.85
N GLU A 367 1.92 -21.78 17.96
CA GLU A 367 1.29 -23.07 18.29
C GLU A 367 2.30 -24.12 18.73
N THR A 368 3.51 -24.09 18.13
CA THR A 368 4.54 -25.10 18.38
C THR A 368 5.32 -24.83 19.65
N THR A 369 5.66 -23.57 19.90
CA THR A 369 6.56 -23.19 21.01
C THR A 369 5.83 -22.65 22.23
N GLY A 370 4.57 -22.22 22.07
CA GLY A 370 3.78 -21.51 23.09
C GLY A 370 4.28 -20.09 23.40
N LYS A 371 5.29 -19.60 22.66
CA LYS A 371 5.83 -18.24 22.87
C LYS A 371 4.85 -17.19 22.38
N PRO A 372 4.84 -15.99 22.98
CA PRO A 372 4.03 -14.88 22.50
C PRO A 372 4.45 -14.48 21.08
N VAL A 373 3.47 -14.09 20.26
CA VAL A 373 3.68 -13.52 18.93
C VAL A 373 3.45 -12.03 19.02
N GLU A 374 4.49 -11.25 18.80
CA GLU A 374 4.45 -9.79 18.71
C GLU A 374 4.11 -9.37 17.26
N GLY A 375 3.38 -8.25 17.10
CA GLY A 375 3.01 -7.72 15.77
C GLY A 375 1.98 -8.55 15.02
N ALA A 376 1.32 -9.51 15.67
CA ALA A 376 0.17 -10.18 15.06
C ALA A 376 -0.96 -9.17 14.85
N VAL A 377 -1.54 -9.17 13.67
CA VAL A 377 -2.69 -8.33 13.30
C VAL A 377 -3.96 -9.05 13.68
N ILE A 378 -4.82 -8.36 14.38
CA ILE A 378 -6.16 -8.81 14.74
C ILE A 378 -7.16 -7.87 14.08
N ARG A 379 -8.08 -8.42 13.29
CA ARG A 379 -9.21 -7.71 12.70
C ARG A 379 -10.50 -8.31 13.25
N GLY A 380 -11.43 -7.44 13.65
CA GLY A 380 -12.77 -7.83 14.07
C GLY A 380 -13.81 -6.98 13.34
N TRP A 381 -14.95 -7.59 12.96
CA TRP A 381 -16.07 -6.89 12.33
C TRP A 381 -17.42 -7.48 12.76
N ASN A 382 -18.49 -6.69 12.60
CA ASN A 382 -19.86 -7.12 12.84
C ASN A 382 -20.48 -7.78 11.59
N ASP A 383 -21.68 -8.34 11.74
CA ASP A 383 -22.33 -9.14 10.69
C ASP A 383 -22.58 -8.38 9.38
N ASP A 384 -22.81 -7.08 9.43
CA ASP A 384 -23.15 -6.25 8.26
C ASP A 384 -21.99 -5.39 7.75
N TRP A 385 -20.79 -5.56 8.34
CA TRP A 385 -19.61 -4.76 8.00
C TRP A 385 -19.75 -3.25 8.23
N SER A 386 -20.73 -2.81 8.98
CA SER A 386 -20.86 -1.38 9.34
C SER A 386 -19.79 -0.92 10.32
N VAL A 387 -19.15 -1.86 11.02
CA VAL A 387 -18.00 -1.62 11.90
C VAL A 387 -16.94 -2.68 11.65
N GLY A 388 -15.72 -2.26 11.44
CA GLY A 388 -14.54 -3.10 11.35
C GLY A 388 -13.35 -2.37 12.00
N MET A 389 -12.64 -3.09 12.87
CA MET A 389 -11.53 -2.56 13.65
C MET A 389 -10.35 -3.51 13.58
N ASN A 390 -9.14 -2.97 13.61
CA ASN A 390 -7.95 -3.79 13.73
C ASN A 390 -6.98 -3.25 14.79
N THR A 391 -6.11 -4.12 15.27
CA THR A 391 -5.07 -3.81 16.25
C THR A 391 -3.90 -4.81 16.11
N TYR A 392 -2.82 -4.59 16.84
CA TYR A 392 -1.64 -5.45 16.86
C TYR A 392 -1.34 -5.97 18.26
N THR A 393 -0.66 -7.11 18.32
CA THR A 393 -0.18 -7.65 19.61
C THR A 393 1.10 -6.95 20.07
N ASP A 394 1.21 -6.79 21.39
CA ASP A 394 2.43 -6.36 22.08
C ASP A 394 3.50 -7.47 22.18
N SER A 395 4.65 -7.16 22.79
CA SER A 395 5.77 -8.11 23.01
C SER A 395 5.39 -9.33 23.88
N ASN A 396 4.28 -9.29 24.62
CA ASN A 396 3.74 -10.40 25.38
C ASN A 396 2.68 -11.19 24.58
N GLY A 397 2.47 -10.84 23.31
CA GLY A 397 1.46 -11.38 22.42
C GLY A 397 0.04 -10.96 22.79
N ARG A 398 -0.14 -9.95 23.63
CA ARG A 398 -1.45 -9.47 24.06
C ARG A 398 -1.93 -8.37 23.13
N PHE A 399 -3.25 -8.31 22.95
CA PHE A 399 -3.91 -7.23 22.23
C PHE A 399 -5.17 -6.78 22.95
N THR A 400 -5.58 -5.57 22.63
CA THR A 400 -6.89 -5.02 22.97
C THR A 400 -7.46 -4.38 21.71
N LEU A 401 -8.65 -4.81 21.31
CA LEU A 401 -9.41 -4.26 20.21
C LEU A 401 -10.56 -3.43 20.78
N TYR A 402 -10.64 -2.16 20.40
CA TYR A 402 -11.71 -1.25 20.81
C TYR A 402 -12.73 -1.11 19.68
N SER A 403 -14.01 -1.14 20.02
CA SER A 403 -15.09 -1.04 19.04
C SER A 403 -16.29 -0.30 19.61
N ASN A 404 -17.10 0.28 18.74
CA ASN A 404 -18.37 0.91 19.07
C ASN A 404 -19.57 -0.02 18.83
N ASP A 405 -19.33 -1.23 18.32
CA ASP A 405 -20.34 -2.27 18.16
C ASP A 405 -19.75 -3.65 18.42
N TYR A 406 -20.60 -4.66 18.52
CA TYR A 406 -20.20 -6.05 18.74
C TYR A 406 -19.53 -6.61 17.50
N ASN A 407 -18.25 -6.93 17.61
CA ASN A 407 -17.55 -7.71 16.60
C ASN A 407 -17.83 -9.19 16.84
N VAL A 408 -18.19 -9.89 15.80
CA VAL A 408 -18.54 -11.33 15.85
C VAL A 408 -17.65 -12.17 14.96
N HIS A 409 -17.07 -11.57 13.91
CA HIS A 409 -16.13 -12.19 13.00
C HIS A 409 -14.73 -11.70 13.29
N PHE A 410 -13.75 -12.60 13.23
CA PHE A 410 -12.36 -12.28 13.52
C PHE A 410 -11.41 -12.96 12.56
N GLU A 411 -10.37 -12.25 12.20
CA GLU A 411 -9.16 -12.78 11.55
C GLU A 411 -7.93 -12.39 12.34
N VAL A 412 -7.00 -13.33 12.45
CA VAL A 412 -5.73 -13.13 13.13
C VAL A 412 -4.61 -13.77 12.32
N SER A 413 -3.55 -13.00 12.08
CA SER A 413 -2.35 -13.50 11.44
C SER A 413 -1.14 -12.67 11.86
N ALA A 414 0.06 -13.16 11.55
CA ALA A 414 1.31 -12.43 11.74
C ALA A 414 2.25 -12.67 10.54
N PRO A 415 3.28 -11.84 10.37
CA PRO A 415 4.28 -12.05 9.35
C PRO A 415 4.85 -13.48 9.38
N LYS A 416 4.81 -14.17 8.24
CA LYS A 416 5.28 -15.55 8.05
C LYS A 416 4.52 -16.62 8.85
N MET A 417 3.34 -16.28 9.37
CA MET A 417 2.51 -17.21 10.14
C MET A 417 1.16 -17.45 9.45
N SER A 418 0.52 -18.56 9.82
CA SER A 418 -0.80 -18.93 9.30
C SER A 418 -1.87 -17.90 9.67
N LYS A 419 -2.92 -17.83 8.85
CA LYS A 419 -4.15 -17.07 9.17
C LYS A 419 -5.11 -17.96 9.97
N GLN A 420 -5.77 -17.37 10.96
CA GLN A 420 -6.91 -17.94 11.67
C GLN A 420 -8.13 -17.05 11.45
N LYS A 421 -9.25 -17.66 11.04
CA LYS A 421 -10.55 -16.99 10.88
C LYS A 421 -11.57 -17.72 11.75
N PHE A 422 -12.33 -16.99 12.54
CA PHE A 422 -13.30 -17.57 13.46
C PHE A 422 -14.41 -16.59 13.87
N ASP A 423 -15.55 -17.14 14.29
CA ASP A 423 -16.71 -16.39 14.74
C ASP A 423 -16.90 -16.53 16.26
N ARG A 424 -17.47 -15.50 16.88
CA ARG A 424 -17.75 -15.44 18.32
C ARG A 424 -19.11 -14.78 18.60
N HIS A 425 -20.20 -15.32 18.06
CA HIS A 425 -21.57 -14.80 18.28
C HIS A 425 -22.03 -14.87 19.73
N ASN A 426 -21.45 -15.75 20.56
CA ASN A 426 -21.84 -15.96 21.95
C ASN A 426 -20.79 -15.46 22.95
N LEU A 427 -20.00 -14.46 22.57
CA LEU A 427 -19.00 -13.88 23.45
C LEU A 427 -19.68 -13.25 24.67
N LYS A 428 -19.17 -13.57 25.85
CA LYS A 428 -19.69 -13.02 27.11
C LYS A 428 -18.95 -11.73 27.41
N TYR A 429 -19.70 -10.66 27.59
CA TYR A 429 -19.19 -9.37 27.99
C TYR A 429 -19.44 -9.10 29.47
N LYS A 430 -18.45 -8.50 30.11
CA LYS A 430 -18.52 -8.02 31.48
C LYS A 430 -18.66 -6.50 31.44
N ASN A 431 -19.63 -5.97 32.19
CA ASN A 431 -19.71 -4.53 32.41
C ASN A 431 -18.57 -4.08 33.34
N ILE A 432 -17.75 -3.14 32.89
CA ILE A 432 -16.59 -2.62 33.61
C ILE A 432 -16.73 -1.13 34.00
N GLY A 433 -17.93 -0.58 33.82
CA GLY A 433 -18.16 0.85 34.07
C GLY A 433 -17.74 1.71 32.87
N SER A 434 -17.07 2.82 33.10
CA SER A 434 -16.58 3.72 32.07
C SER A 434 -15.17 3.32 31.61
N LEU A 435 -14.96 3.26 30.30
CA LEU A 435 -13.59 3.23 29.73
C LEU A 435 -12.95 4.61 29.92
N ASP A 436 -11.87 4.65 30.67
CA ASP A 436 -11.07 5.85 30.80
C ASP A 436 -9.95 5.81 29.75
N PRO A 437 -9.98 6.69 28.73
CA PRO A 437 -8.96 6.71 27.69
C PRO A 437 -7.59 7.08 28.22
N ASP A 438 -7.51 7.78 29.36
CA ASP A 438 -6.23 8.17 29.95
C ASP A 438 -5.51 6.97 30.63
N ASN A 439 -6.22 5.90 30.91
CA ASN A 439 -5.69 4.66 31.49
C ASN A 439 -5.42 3.54 30.48
N LEU A 440 -5.51 3.82 29.18
CA LEU A 440 -5.15 2.84 28.16
C LEU A 440 -3.64 2.69 28.07
N PRO A 441 -3.10 1.48 27.89
CA PRO A 441 -1.71 1.27 27.61
C PRO A 441 -1.29 2.04 26.37
N ASP A 442 -0.27 2.86 26.47
CA ASP A 442 0.15 3.80 25.40
C ASP A 442 0.39 3.08 24.08
N ARG A 443 1.12 1.96 24.08
CA ARG A 443 1.39 1.19 22.85
C ARG A 443 0.14 0.59 22.20
N GLN A 444 -0.87 0.20 22.97
CA GLN A 444 -2.12 -0.31 22.40
C GLN A 444 -2.94 0.82 21.75
N ARG A 445 -2.87 2.03 22.28
CA ARG A 445 -3.46 3.21 21.64
C ARG A 445 -2.82 3.48 20.28
N GLU A 446 -1.50 3.31 20.21
CA GLU A 446 -0.71 3.55 19.00
C GLU A 446 -0.98 2.54 17.89
N TYR A 447 -1.38 1.31 18.25
CA TYR A 447 -1.62 0.23 17.28
C TYR A 447 -3.09 0.06 16.88
N GLN A 448 -4.00 0.70 17.59
CA GLN A 448 -5.41 0.65 17.26
C GLN A 448 -5.65 1.36 15.93
N GLN A 449 -6.29 0.67 15.00
CA GLN A 449 -6.70 1.23 13.70
C GLN A 449 -8.21 1.17 13.55
N ILE A 450 -8.78 2.19 12.93
CA ILE A 450 -10.19 2.21 12.54
C ILE A 450 -10.30 1.72 11.10
N ASP A 451 -11.19 0.75 10.86
CA ASP A 451 -11.66 0.46 9.50
C ASP A 451 -12.67 1.55 9.12
N TYR A 452 -12.26 2.48 8.28
CA TYR A 452 -13.07 3.63 7.89
C TYR A 452 -13.87 3.41 6.59
N ARG A 453 -13.89 2.20 6.03
CA ARG A 453 -14.69 1.91 4.83
C ARG A 453 -16.14 2.40 4.92
N PRO A 454 -16.84 2.29 6.05
CA PRO A 454 -18.17 2.86 6.21
C PRO A 454 -18.23 4.38 6.04
N TYR A 455 -17.10 5.08 6.11
CA TYR A 455 -17.00 6.55 6.08
C TYR A 455 -16.44 7.11 4.76
N LEU A 456 -16.17 6.27 3.77
CA LEU A 456 -15.54 6.67 2.49
C LEU A 456 -16.27 7.80 1.74
N ASN A 457 -17.55 8.02 2.01
CA ASN A 457 -18.36 9.07 1.39
C ASN A 457 -18.51 10.32 2.27
N LYS A 458 -17.88 10.36 3.44
CA LYS A 458 -17.93 11.51 4.34
C LYS A 458 -16.76 12.44 4.08
N LYS A 459 -16.91 13.69 4.46
CA LYS A 459 -15.79 14.64 4.50
C LYS A 459 -14.78 14.18 5.55
N TYR A 460 -13.53 14.58 5.36
CA TYR A 460 -12.43 14.13 6.19
C TYR A 460 -12.59 14.55 7.66
N GLU A 461 -13.03 15.78 7.92
CA GLU A 461 -13.31 16.28 9.27
C GLU A 461 -14.45 15.55 9.98
N ASP A 462 -15.37 14.94 9.25
CA ASP A 462 -16.45 14.12 9.82
C ASP A 462 -15.95 12.76 10.30
N ILE A 463 -14.80 12.31 9.74
CA ILE A 463 -14.18 11.02 10.09
C ILE A 463 -13.17 11.22 11.22
N ILE A 464 -12.43 12.35 11.17
CA ILE A 464 -11.36 12.65 12.10
C ILE A 464 -11.52 14.09 12.57
N PRO A 465 -11.93 14.29 13.80
CA PRO A 465 -11.89 15.60 14.40
C PRO A 465 -10.44 16.01 14.67
N PHE A 466 -9.79 16.63 13.69
CA PHE A 466 -8.50 17.28 13.90
C PHE A 466 -8.67 18.41 14.91
N ASN A 467 -7.86 18.40 15.95
CA ASN A 467 -7.80 19.47 16.96
C ASN A 467 -9.11 19.77 17.70
N THR A 468 -10.09 18.87 17.70
CA THR A 468 -11.22 19.05 18.60
C THR A 468 -10.82 18.64 20.01
N ASP A 469 -11.17 19.47 20.97
CA ASP A 469 -11.07 19.12 22.37
C ASP A 469 -11.90 17.87 22.64
N TYR A 470 -11.36 16.98 23.46
CA TYR A 470 -12.05 15.79 23.93
C TYR A 470 -13.42 16.14 24.53
N ASP A 471 -14.49 15.64 23.90
CA ASP A 471 -15.85 15.79 24.43
C ASP A 471 -16.22 14.56 25.29
N SER A 472 -16.08 14.73 26.60
CA SER A 472 -16.42 13.70 27.58
C SER A 472 -17.90 13.25 27.56
N THR A 473 -18.79 13.98 26.89
CA THR A 473 -20.22 13.65 26.79
C THR A 473 -20.47 12.45 25.86
N HIS A 474 -19.55 12.14 24.95
CA HIS A 474 -19.62 10.99 24.04
C HIS A 474 -19.12 9.68 24.68
N PHE A 475 -18.50 9.73 25.85
CA PHE A 475 -18.14 8.53 26.60
C PHE A 475 -19.37 7.81 27.10
N ASN A 476 -19.65 6.65 26.53
CA ASN A 476 -20.71 5.80 27.06
C ASN A 476 -20.39 5.39 28.50
N ARG A 477 -21.31 5.64 29.42
CA ARG A 477 -21.19 5.33 30.84
C ARG A 477 -21.07 3.82 31.12
N TYR A 478 -21.26 2.98 30.12
CA TYR A 478 -21.21 1.53 30.23
C TYR A 478 -20.25 0.99 29.19
N SER A 479 -19.14 0.50 29.66
CA SER A 479 -18.17 -0.18 28.83
C SER A 479 -18.22 -1.67 29.06
N LEU A 480 -18.11 -2.40 27.98
CA LEU A 480 -18.15 -3.86 27.99
C LEU A 480 -16.76 -4.41 27.71
N ASP A 481 -16.37 -5.41 28.47
CA ASP A 481 -15.10 -6.12 28.36
C ASP A 481 -15.34 -7.57 27.97
N GLY A 482 -14.77 -8.00 26.86
CA GLY A 482 -14.81 -9.36 26.35
C GLY A 482 -13.42 -9.97 26.26
N ASP A 483 -13.33 -11.29 26.31
CA ASP A 483 -12.08 -12.02 26.21
C ASP A 483 -12.17 -13.06 25.09
N LEU A 484 -11.32 -12.90 24.08
CA LEU A 484 -11.18 -13.84 22.96
C LEU A 484 -10.29 -15.04 23.31
N GLY A 485 -9.63 -14.99 24.48
CA GLY A 485 -8.74 -16.03 24.95
C GLY A 485 -7.40 -16.07 24.20
N THR A 486 -6.82 -17.27 24.14
CA THR A 486 -5.53 -17.49 23.45
C THR A 486 -5.76 -18.02 22.04
N ILE A 487 -5.22 -17.32 21.06
CA ILE A 487 -5.24 -17.66 19.63
C ILE A 487 -3.87 -18.24 19.29
N LYS A 488 -3.84 -19.32 18.51
CA LYS A 488 -2.60 -20.00 18.14
C LYS A 488 -2.33 -19.84 16.66
N LEU A 489 -1.15 -19.38 16.30
CA LEU A 489 -0.68 -19.29 14.93
C LEU A 489 0.48 -20.26 14.72
N LYS A 490 0.61 -20.79 13.50
CA LYS A 490 1.69 -21.70 13.09
C LYS A 490 2.60 -20.99 12.09
N MET A 491 3.91 -21.18 12.20
CA MET A 491 4.87 -20.76 11.16
C MET A 491 4.57 -21.47 9.83
N LEU A 492 4.62 -20.72 8.74
CA LEU A 492 4.46 -21.22 7.37
C LEU A 492 5.76 -21.81 6.80
#